data_cb6231fd49ea6771026a1f85ec57b7e8
#
_entry.id   cb6231fd49ea6771026a1f85ec57b7e8
#
_cell.length_a   1.000
_cell.length_b   1.000
_cell.length_c   1.000
_cell.angle_alpha   90.00
_cell.angle_beta   90.00
_cell.angle_gamma   90.00
#
_symmetry.space_group_name_H-M   'P 1'
#
loop_
_entity.id
_entity.type
_entity.pdbx_description
1 polymer ?
#
loop_
_entity_poly.entity_id
_entity_poly.type
_entity_poly.pdbx_seq_one_letter_code
_entity_poly.pdbx_strand_id
1 'polypeptide(L)'
;MNRRTLLAATAMGILMGAAHAQVKTVSVYTAHNTSIINALQPKFEAETGIKIDLVKAGSGDIIKRVKAEAGAPKADVIWSIGGEALEDNKALFTAYKPKDAAALTPAYLAAPEWLPYTGIMAVFAVNTKKLKPEEYPKSWKDLADPKWKGKISSARADSSGSSFQQLATVLLAYGDKGWEIYNGILANMVISDSSGAVPRFVNDGEALVGITLEDNALEYVKGGGNVAIVYPEDGTSTVADGIALVKGAPNEANGKIFLDWLLSKPVQEFVVKEIGRRPVRTDVASVGLKPFNEIKFVKYDMATVAAKRNDWIAAWKKSFQNR
;
A
#
# COMPACT_ATOMS: atom_id res chain seq x y z
N MET A 1 38.97 28.47 79.24
CA MET A 1 37.64 27.82 78.95
C MET A 1 37.17 28.32 77.60
N ASN A 2 37.42 27.59 76.52
CA ASN A 2 37.12 28.00 75.16
C ASN A 2 36.00 27.13 74.62
N ARG A 3 34.85 27.72 74.31
CA ARG A 3 33.75 27.09 73.58
C ARG A 3 34.00 27.29 72.09
N ARG A 4 34.27 26.23 71.35
CA ARG A 4 34.27 26.23 69.89
C ARG A 4 32.88 25.75 69.43
N THR A 5 32.14 26.64 68.80
CA THR A 5 30.88 26.38 68.15
C THR A 5 31.16 25.86 66.72
N LEU A 6 30.78 24.59 66.41
CA LEU A 6 30.81 24.05 65.07
C LEU A 6 29.48 24.46 64.34
N LEU A 7 29.62 25.22 63.27
CA LEU A 7 28.56 25.45 62.31
C LEU A 7 28.59 24.32 61.28
N ALA A 8 27.61 23.46 61.30
CA ALA A 8 27.37 22.47 60.25
C ALA A 8 26.50 23.14 59.12
N ALA A 9 27.14 23.43 57.98
CA ALA A 9 26.41 23.86 56.77
C ALA A 9 25.90 22.63 56.05
N THR A 10 24.58 22.43 56.08
CA THR A 10 23.87 21.39 55.29
C THR A 10 23.70 21.89 53.89
N ALA A 11 24.54 21.45 52.96
CA ALA A 11 24.36 21.68 51.53
C ALA A 11 23.24 20.74 51.00
N MET A 12 22.07 21.28 50.79
CA MET A 12 20.93 20.60 50.19
C MET A 12 21.12 20.65 48.67
N GLY A 13 21.73 19.59 48.10
CA GLY A 13 21.88 19.39 46.67
C GLY A 13 20.52 19.12 46.02
N ILE A 14 19.99 20.09 45.28
CA ILE A 14 18.82 19.90 44.43
C ILE A 14 19.30 19.11 43.21
N LEU A 15 19.08 17.79 43.22
CA LEU A 15 19.16 16.95 42.02
C LEU A 15 17.95 17.30 41.14
N MET A 16 18.12 18.26 40.22
CA MET A 16 17.25 18.40 39.08
C MET A 16 17.45 17.17 38.17
N GLY A 17 16.67 16.13 38.41
CA GLY A 17 16.52 15.05 37.47
C GLY A 17 15.91 15.60 36.18
N ALA A 18 16.74 15.80 35.15
CA ALA A 18 16.26 16.02 33.81
C ALA A 18 15.44 14.77 33.42
N ALA A 19 14.13 14.83 33.56
CA ALA A 19 13.25 13.84 32.99
C ALA A 19 13.47 13.90 31.46
N HIS A 20 14.30 13.01 30.96
CA HIS A 20 14.35 12.76 29.51
C HIS A 20 12.98 12.27 29.13
N ALA A 21 12.18 13.15 28.49
CA ALA A 21 10.91 12.75 27.92
C ALA A 21 11.23 11.61 26.94
N GLN A 22 10.79 10.39 27.27
CA GLN A 22 10.94 9.25 26.40
C GLN A 22 10.32 9.61 25.04
N VAL A 23 11.12 9.55 23.98
CA VAL A 23 10.65 9.85 22.64
C VAL A 23 9.51 8.88 22.32
N LYS A 24 8.32 9.43 22.08
CA LYS A 24 7.18 8.60 21.68
C LYS A 24 7.45 8.02 20.30
N THR A 25 7.32 6.72 20.13
CA THR A 25 7.55 6.01 18.88
C THR A 25 6.32 5.21 18.46
N VAL A 26 6.20 4.94 17.18
CA VAL A 26 5.28 3.97 16.59
C VAL A 26 6.04 3.12 15.58
N SER A 27 6.01 1.79 15.76
CA SER A 27 6.64 0.84 14.84
C SER A 27 5.67 0.51 13.70
N VAL A 28 6.05 0.86 12.47
CA VAL A 28 5.20 0.79 11.27
C VAL A 28 5.82 -0.17 10.26
N TYR A 29 5.07 -1.23 9.91
CA TYR A 29 5.44 -2.11 8.80
C TYR A 29 4.63 -1.70 7.56
N THR A 30 5.32 -1.42 6.45
CA THR A 30 4.68 -0.85 5.26
C THR A 30 5.15 -1.44 3.94
N ALA A 31 4.22 -1.56 2.99
CA ALA A 31 4.52 -1.89 1.60
C ALA A 31 4.52 -0.66 0.67
N HIS A 32 4.43 0.55 1.24
CA HIS A 32 4.45 1.78 0.46
C HIS A 32 5.75 2.01 -0.31
N ASN A 33 5.63 2.77 -1.41
CA ASN A 33 6.76 3.33 -2.12
C ASN A 33 7.50 4.34 -1.23
N THR A 34 8.81 4.48 -1.47
CA THR A 34 9.64 5.42 -0.73
C THR A 34 9.19 6.87 -0.91
N SER A 35 8.70 7.25 -2.10
CA SER A 35 8.14 8.59 -2.36
C SER A 35 6.98 8.92 -1.42
N ILE A 36 6.05 8.00 -1.21
CA ILE A 36 4.90 8.18 -0.32
C ILE A 36 5.34 8.25 1.15
N ILE A 37 6.27 7.39 1.55
CA ILE A 37 6.84 7.41 2.91
C ILE A 37 7.50 8.76 3.18
N ASN A 38 8.34 9.22 2.26
CA ASN A 38 9.04 10.51 2.37
C ASN A 38 8.09 11.71 2.41
N ALA A 39 6.90 11.62 1.81
CA ALA A 39 5.89 12.66 1.85
C ALA A 39 5.10 12.69 3.17
N LEU A 40 4.79 11.51 3.73
CA LEU A 40 3.86 11.41 4.87
C LEU A 40 4.56 11.25 6.22
N GLN A 41 5.69 10.54 6.32
CA GLN A 41 6.38 10.33 7.59
C GLN A 41 6.83 11.64 8.26
N PRO A 42 7.52 12.57 7.58
CA PRO A 42 7.92 13.84 8.20
C PRO A 42 6.72 14.67 8.66
N LYS A 43 5.62 14.63 7.89
CA LYS A 43 4.39 15.34 8.21
C LYS A 43 3.75 14.79 9.49
N PHE A 44 3.62 13.47 9.61
CA PHE A 44 3.13 12.83 10.83
C PHE A 44 3.99 13.17 12.04
N GLU A 45 5.32 13.03 11.92
CA GLU A 45 6.26 13.30 13.01
C GLU A 45 6.23 14.75 13.46
N ALA A 46 6.10 15.70 12.52
CA ALA A 46 5.99 17.13 12.82
C ALA A 46 4.67 17.48 13.53
N GLU A 47 3.56 16.89 13.11
CA GLU A 47 2.22 17.21 13.64
C GLU A 47 1.93 16.53 14.98
N THR A 48 2.54 15.37 15.26
CA THR A 48 2.22 14.57 16.46
C THR A 48 3.35 14.52 17.49
N GLY A 49 4.58 14.81 17.10
CA GLY A 49 5.78 14.60 17.93
C GLY A 49 6.12 13.11 18.14
N ILE A 50 5.44 12.18 17.43
CA ILE A 50 5.69 10.74 17.50
C ILE A 50 6.63 10.36 16.36
N LYS A 51 7.72 9.64 16.66
CA LYS A 51 8.66 9.16 15.66
C LYS A 51 8.22 7.83 15.08
N ILE A 52 8.39 7.67 13.78
CA ILE A 52 8.11 6.40 13.09
C ILE A 52 9.38 5.54 13.05
N ASP A 53 9.29 4.33 13.62
CA ASP A 53 10.24 3.26 13.40
C ASP A 53 9.73 2.38 12.26
N LEU A 54 10.38 2.47 11.09
CA LEU A 54 9.84 1.96 9.84
C LEU A 54 10.51 0.67 9.37
N VAL A 55 9.68 -0.33 9.04
CA VAL A 55 10.11 -1.52 8.29
C VAL A 55 9.36 -1.55 6.96
N LYS A 56 10.12 -1.50 5.86
CA LYS A 56 9.58 -1.58 4.50
C LYS A 56 9.85 -2.96 3.89
N ALA A 57 8.79 -3.61 3.39
CA ALA A 57 8.86 -4.88 2.67
C ALA A 57 7.64 -5.05 1.75
N GLY A 58 7.61 -6.11 0.95
CA GLY A 58 6.40 -6.47 0.18
C GLY A 58 5.26 -6.93 1.09
N SER A 59 4.01 -6.74 0.65
CA SER A 59 2.81 -7.09 1.44
C SER A 59 2.82 -8.52 1.96
N GLY A 60 3.22 -9.49 1.11
CA GLY A 60 3.30 -10.90 1.49
C GLY A 60 4.35 -11.17 2.56
N ASP A 61 5.48 -10.46 2.52
CA ASP A 61 6.57 -10.66 3.48
C ASP A 61 6.26 -9.98 4.82
N ILE A 62 5.56 -8.84 4.80
CA ILE A 62 5.04 -8.19 6.02
C ILE A 62 4.07 -9.13 6.74
N ILE A 63 3.11 -9.72 6.04
CA ILE A 63 2.16 -10.66 6.66
C ILE A 63 2.88 -11.88 7.25
N LYS A 64 3.86 -12.45 6.56
CA LYS A 64 4.67 -13.55 7.09
C LYS A 64 5.41 -13.13 8.37
N ARG A 65 5.98 -11.93 8.38
CA ARG A 65 6.71 -11.39 9.52
C ARG A 65 5.79 -11.16 10.72
N VAL A 66 4.63 -10.55 10.53
CA VAL A 66 3.64 -10.35 11.60
C VAL A 66 3.18 -11.70 12.19
N LYS A 67 2.96 -12.71 11.32
CA LYS A 67 2.66 -14.08 11.79
C LYS A 67 3.77 -14.67 12.65
N ALA A 68 5.01 -14.54 12.22
CA ALA A 68 6.16 -15.04 12.96
C ALA A 68 6.38 -14.34 14.30
N GLU A 69 6.01 -13.07 14.38
CA GLU A 69 6.13 -12.22 15.57
C GLU A 69 4.88 -12.26 16.47
N ALA A 70 3.83 -13.04 16.15
CA ALA A 70 2.55 -13.01 16.87
C ALA A 70 2.65 -13.30 18.37
N GLY A 71 3.65 -14.08 18.82
CA GLY A 71 3.91 -14.36 20.24
C GLY A 71 4.59 -13.21 21.01
N ALA A 72 5.26 -12.30 20.30
CA ALA A 72 5.92 -11.11 20.83
C ALA A 72 5.98 -10.03 19.73
N PRO A 73 4.85 -9.34 19.46
CA PRO A 73 4.73 -8.38 18.37
C PRO A 73 5.79 -7.26 18.45
N LYS A 74 6.31 -6.90 17.30
CA LYS A 74 7.29 -5.82 17.14
C LYS A 74 6.68 -4.59 16.47
N ALA A 75 5.73 -4.81 15.56
CA ALA A 75 4.99 -3.74 14.90
C ALA A 75 3.82 -3.28 15.75
N ASP A 76 3.55 -1.99 15.71
CA ASP A 76 2.32 -1.41 16.25
C ASP A 76 1.23 -1.38 15.19
N VAL A 77 1.60 -1.00 13.97
CA VAL A 77 0.63 -0.86 12.86
C VAL A 77 1.19 -1.41 11.55
N ILE A 78 0.26 -1.84 10.72
CA ILE A 78 0.50 -2.13 9.31
C ILE A 78 -0.01 -0.96 8.49
N TRP A 79 0.76 -0.53 7.51
CA TRP A 79 0.43 0.59 6.63
C TRP A 79 0.58 0.20 5.17
N SER A 80 -0.50 0.30 4.40
CA SER A 80 -0.53 -0.01 2.96
C SER A 80 -0.26 -1.47 2.62
N ILE A 81 -1.20 -2.30 3.04
CA ILE A 81 -1.27 -3.72 2.63
C ILE A 81 -2.60 -3.91 1.89
N GLY A 82 -2.59 -4.67 0.80
CA GLY A 82 -3.82 -4.98 0.07
C GLY A 82 -4.89 -5.60 0.98
N GLY A 83 -6.13 -5.10 0.87
CA GLY A 83 -7.24 -5.49 1.73
C GLY A 83 -7.49 -7.00 1.77
N GLU A 84 -7.23 -7.71 0.66
CA GLU A 84 -7.37 -9.18 0.59
C GLU A 84 -6.40 -9.90 1.55
N ALA A 85 -5.19 -9.36 1.69
CA ALA A 85 -4.20 -9.94 2.60
C ALA A 85 -4.54 -9.64 4.06
N LEU A 86 -5.11 -8.47 4.35
CA LEU A 86 -5.59 -8.12 5.68
C LEU A 86 -6.81 -8.95 6.04
N GLU A 87 -7.78 -9.09 5.13
CA GLU A 87 -8.99 -9.90 5.34
C GLU A 87 -8.68 -11.37 5.60
N ASP A 88 -7.81 -11.99 4.79
CA ASP A 88 -7.34 -13.38 4.97
C ASP A 88 -6.59 -13.58 6.30
N ASN A 89 -6.07 -12.51 6.90
CA ASN A 89 -5.23 -12.56 8.10
C ASN A 89 -5.75 -11.70 9.24
N LYS A 90 -7.02 -11.34 9.26
CA LYS A 90 -7.63 -10.42 10.24
C LYS A 90 -7.45 -10.82 11.70
N ALA A 91 -7.31 -12.11 12.00
CA ALA A 91 -7.04 -12.59 13.35
C ALA A 91 -5.71 -12.07 13.96
N LEU A 92 -4.78 -11.54 13.14
CA LEU A 92 -3.53 -10.92 13.57
C LEU A 92 -3.71 -9.47 14.05
N PHE A 93 -4.89 -8.88 13.86
CA PHE A 93 -5.12 -7.46 14.09
C PHE A 93 -6.19 -7.24 15.16
N THR A 94 -6.16 -6.05 15.76
CA THR A 94 -7.12 -5.61 16.76
C THR A 94 -8.18 -4.76 16.08
N ALA A 95 -9.45 -5.05 16.34
CA ALA A 95 -10.56 -4.21 15.91
C ALA A 95 -10.40 -2.79 16.45
N TYR A 96 -10.49 -1.80 15.56
CA TYR A 96 -10.39 -0.40 15.92
C TYR A 96 -11.41 0.45 15.17
N LYS A 97 -12.11 1.30 15.88
CA LYS A 97 -13.02 2.30 15.29
C LYS A 97 -12.31 3.66 15.29
N PRO A 98 -11.94 4.19 14.13
CA PRO A 98 -11.26 5.48 14.04
C PRO A 98 -12.20 6.62 14.42
N LYS A 99 -11.64 7.78 14.79
CA LYS A 99 -12.41 8.97 15.18
C LYS A 99 -13.38 9.42 14.11
N ASP A 100 -12.95 9.40 12.85
CA ASP A 100 -13.72 9.84 11.68
C ASP A 100 -14.44 8.69 10.96
N ALA A 101 -14.75 7.59 11.65
CA ALA A 101 -15.37 6.40 11.06
C ALA A 101 -16.63 6.71 10.22
N ALA A 102 -17.43 7.70 10.62
CA ALA A 102 -18.65 8.09 9.89
C ALA A 102 -18.39 8.71 8.51
N ALA A 103 -17.18 9.22 8.28
CA ALA A 103 -16.79 9.80 7.01
C ALA A 103 -16.18 8.78 6.02
N LEU A 104 -15.95 7.54 6.46
CA LEU A 104 -15.39 6.50 5.59
C LEU A 104 -16.44 5.96 4.63
N THR A 105 -16.03 5.68 3.41
CA THR A 105 -16.89 5.15 2.34
C THR A 105 -17.31 3.69 2.68
N PRO A 106 -18.60 3.40 2.86
CA PRO A 106 -19.06 2.07 3.26
C PRO A 106 -18.61 0.95 2.33
N ALA A 107 -18.47 1.23 1.03
CA ALA A 107 -18.06 0.25 0.03
C ALA A 107 -16.62 -0.30 0.24
N TYR A 108 -15.78 0.41 1.00
CA TYR A 108 -14.42 -0.04 1.32
C TYR A 108 -14.32 -0.73 2.69
N LEU A 109 -15.38 -0.68 3.51
CA LEU A 109 -15.38 -1.33 4.82
C LEU A 109 -15.65 -2.83 4.66
N ALA A 110 -14.77 -3.67 5.20
CA ALA A 110 -14.92 -5.13 5.17
C ALA A 110 -15.03 -5.72 6.58
N ALA A 111 -14.03 -5.56 7.42
CA ALA A 111 -13.96 -6.10 8.76
C ALA A 111 -13.47 -5.04 9.76
N PRO A 112 -13.86 -5.13 11.05
CA PRO A 112 -13.44 -4.14 12.05
C PRO A 112 -11.94 -4.22 12.42
N GLU A 113 -11.27 -5.32 12.09
CA GLU A 113 -9.87 -5.57 12.42
C GLU A 113 -8.90 -4.82 11.51
N TRP A 114 -9.36 -4.32 10.36
CA TRP A 114 -8.57 -3.48 9.48
C TRP A 114 -9.41 -2.36 8.87
N LEU A 115 -8.76 -1.27 8.47
CA LEU A 115 -9.41 -0.07 7.96
C LEU A 115 -8.94 0.22 6.53
N PRO A 116 -9.83 0.72 5.66
CA PRO A 116 -9.40 1.25 4.37
C PRO A 116 -8.57 2.52 4.60
N TYR A 117 -7.46 2.64 3.86
CA TYR A 117 -6.60 3.82 3.92
C TYR A 117 -6.71 4.66 2.64
N THR A 118 -6.56 4.02 1.48
CA THR A 118 -6.75 4.61 0.15
C THR A 118 -7.39 3.60 -0.78
N GLY A 119 -8.06 4.06 -1.83
CA GLY A 119 -8.42 3.22 -2.96
C GLY A 119 -7.24 3.09 -3.91
N ILE A 120 -6.88 1.86 -4.29
CA ILE A 120 -5.86 1.57 -5.29
C ILE A 120 -6.49 0.99 -6.54
N MET A 121 -5.96 1.33 -7.71
CA MET A 121 -6.49 0.91 -9.00
C MET A 121 -5.39 0.35 -9.90
N ALA A 122 -5.62 -0.83 -10.47
CA ALA A 122 -4.72 -1.42 -11.44
C ALA A 122 -4.84 -0.73 -12.81
N VAL A 123 -3.72 -0.38 -13.42
CA VAL A 123 -3.65 0.27 -14.73
C VAL A 123 -2.45 -0.25 -15.52
N PHE A 124 -2.42 0.09 -16.82
CA PHE A 124 -1.20 -0.05 -17.62
C PHE A 124 -0.50 1.30 -17.71
N ALA A 125 0.80 1.31 -17.45
CA ALA A 125 1.71 2.38 -17.81
C ALA A 125 2.32 2.05 -19.18
N VAL A 126 2.28 2.96 -20.14
CA VAL A 126 2.85 2.72 -21.49
C VAL A 126 3.89 3.76 -21.83
N ASN A 127 4.96 3.35 -22.52
CA ASN A 127 6.04 4.25 -22.93
C ASN A 127 5.63 5.08 -24.15
N THR A 128 5.49 6.39 -23.96
CA THR A 128 5.02 7.33 -24.99
C THR A 128 6.06 7.67 -26.07
N LYS A 129 7.34 7.36 -25.83
CA LYS A 129 8.40 7.55 -26.85
C LYS A 129 8.51 6.38 -27.81
N LYS A 130 8.17 5.17 -27.34
CA LYS A 130 8.37 3.93 -28.12
C LYS A 130 7.09 3.36 -28.70
N LEU A 131 5.93 3.78 -28.21
CA LEU A 131 4.61 3.37 -28.68
C LEU A 131 3.79 4.60 -29.06
N LYS A 132 3.10 4.52 -30.19
CA LYS A 132 2.06 5.47 -30.56
C LYS A 132 0.74 5.13 -29.87
N PRO A 133 -0.21 6.06 -29.69
CA PRO A 133 -1.48 5.81 -29.01
C PRO A 133 -2.29 4.63 -29.58
N GLU A 134 -2.23 4.43 -30.91
CA GLU A 134 -2.90 3.32 -31.60
C GLU A 134 -2.28 1.95 -31.30
N GLU A 135 -1.05 1.91 -30.80
CA GLU A 135 -0.31 0.67 -30.46
C GLU A 135 -0.48 0.27 -28.99
N TYR A 136 -1.13 1.14 -28.18
CA TYR A 136 -1.31 0.86 -26.76
C TYR A 136 -2.20 -0.37 -26.55
N PRO A 137 -1.82 -1.29 -25.64
CA PRO A 137 -2.71 -2.38 -25.26
C PRO A 137 -3.93 -1.79 -24.55
N LYS A 138 -5.13 -2.22 -24.95
CA LYS A 138 -6.40 -1.71 -24.41
C LYS A 138 -7.04 -2.65 -23.40
N SER A 139 -6.61 -3.91 -23.38
CA SER A 139 -7.20 -4.96 -22.55
C SER A 139 -6.13 -5.83 -21.90
N TRP A 140 -6.51 -6.54 -20.84
CA TRP A 140 -5.64 -7.59 -20.27
C TRP A 140 -5.33 -8.68 -21.30
N LYS A 141 -6.31 -9.00 -22.15
CA LYS A 141 -6.11 -9.99 -23.21
C LYS A 141 -5.05 -9.56 -24.21
N ASP A 142 -4.97 -8.28 -24.56
CA ASP A 142 -3.94 -7.76 -25.47
C ASP A 142 -2.53 -8.01 -24.92
N LEU A 143 -2.35 -7.95 -23.59
CA LEU A 143 -1.06 -8.19 -22.96
C LEU A 143 -0.62 -9.66 -23.01
N ALA A 144 -1.53 -10.59 -23.30
CA ALA A 144 -1.21 -12.00 -23.49
C ALA A 144 -0.64 -12.32 -24.89
N ASP A 145 -0.70 -11.36 -25.83
CA ASP A 145 -0.15 -11.51 -27.18
C ASP A 145 1.38 -11.68 -27.11
N PRO A 146 1.97 -12.71 -27.75
CA PRO A 146 3.42 -12.94 -27.78
C PRO A 146 4.28 -11.76 -28.31
N LYS A 147 3.67 -10.82 -29.04
CA LYS A 147 4.37 -9.58 -29.47
C LYS A 147 4.95 -8.78 -28.31
N TRP A 148 4.41 -8.97 -27.09
CA TRP A 148 4.84 -8.31 -25.87
C TRP A 148 5.94 -9.07 -25.10
N LYS A 149 6.42 -10.21 -25.60
CA LYS A 149 7.42 -11.03 -24.90
C LYS A 149 8.65 -10.20 -24.51
N GLY A 150 8.94 -10.18 -23.19
CA GLY A 150 10.03 -9.42 -22.61
C GLY A 150 9.84 -7.90 -22.59
N LYS A 151 8.62 -7.40 -22.89
CA LYS A 151 8.32 -5.96 -22.99
C LYS A 151 7.34 -5.48 -21.92
N ILE A 152 6.82 -6.37 -21.07
CA ILE A 152 5.91 -6.04 -19.99
C ILE A 152 6.68 -6.08 -18.67
N SER A 153 6.64 -5.00 -17.88
CA SER A 153 7.14 -5.00 -16.50
C SER A 153 5.99 -5.18 -15.52
N SER A 154 6.16 -6.05 -14.54
CA SER A 154 5.26 -6.21 -13.39
C SER A 154 6.01 -6.81 -12.21
N ALA A 155 5.46 -6.73 -11.00
CA ALA A 155 6.03 -7.35 -9.83
C ALA A 155 5.47 -8.76 -9.58
N ARG A 156 6.04 -9.47 -8.59
CA ARG A 156 5.60 -10.81 -8.20
C ARG A 156 4.28 -10.77 -7.44
N ALA A 157 3.31 -11.59 -7.82
CA ALA A 157 2.02 -11.64 -7.13
C ALA A 157 2.08 -12.27 -5.72
N ASP A 158 3.12 -13.06 -5.42
CA ASP A 158 3.30 -13.69 -4.10
C ASP A 158 3.93 -12.76 -3.04
N SER A 159 4.56 -11.66 -3.46
CA SER A 159 5.16 -10.67 -2.57
C SER A 159 4.51 -9.29 -2.64
N SER A 160 4.00 -8.88 -3.80
CA SER A 160 3.35 -7.58 -4.03
C SER A 160 1.83 -7.70 -3.95
N GLY A 161 1.20 -6.94 -3.05
CA GLY A 161 -0.26 -6.86 -2.95
C GLY A 161 -0.90 -6.32 -4.22
N SER A 162 -0.31 -5.29 -4.84
CA SER A 162 -0.78 -4.73 -6.11
C SER A 162 -0.75 -5.75 -7.25
N SER A 163 0.32 -6.55 -7.34
CA SER A 163 0.41 -7.58 -8.39
C SER A 163 -0.53 -8.76 -8.12
N PHE A 164 -0.83 -9.05 -6.86
CA PHE A 164 -1.92 -9.99 -6.54
C PHE A 164 -3.28 -9.44 -6.95
N GLN A 165 -3.57 -8.16 -6.69
CA GLN A 165 -4.80 -7.50 -7.18
C GLN A 165 -4.91 -7.60 -8.71
N GLN A 166 -3.83 -7.38 -9.46
CA GLN A 166 -3.79 -7.50 -10.91
C GLN A 166 -4.11 -8.93 -11.38
N LEU A 167 -3.51 -9.94 -10.75
CA LEU A 167 -3.85 -11.35 -10.97
C LEU A 167 -5.34 -11.60 -10.73
N ALA A 168 -5.85 -11.22 -9.57
CA ALA A 168 -7.25 -11.38 -9.21
C ALA A 168 -8.18 -10.68 -10.20
N THR A 169 -7.81 -9.48 -10.65
CA THR A 169 -8.57 -8.72 -11.67
C THR A 169 -8.72 -9.53 -12.95
N VAL A 170 -7.65 -10.11 -13.48
CA VAL A 170 -7.70 -10.93 -14.70
C VAL A 170 -8.55 -12.18 -14.48
N LEU A 171 -8.36 -12.87 -13.35
CA LEU A 171 -9.15 -14.07 -13.05
C LEU A 171 -10.64 -13.78 -12.94
N LEU A 172 -11.02 -12.65 -12.35
CA LEU A 172 -12.41 -12.22 -12.23
C LEU A 172 -12.99 -11.72 -13.56
N ALA A 173 -12.19 -11.02 -14.38
CA ALA A 173 -12.63 -10.51 -15.67
C ALA A 173 -12.94 -11.62 -16.67
N TYR A 174 -12.19 -12.73 -16.64
CA TYR A 174 -12.26 -13.77 -17.65
C TYR A 174 -12.78 -15.13 -17.15
N GLY A 175 -13.03 -15.28 -15.84
CA GLY A 175 -13.58 -16.51 -15.28
C GLY A 175 -12.74 -17.74 -15.64
N ASP A 176 -13.35 -18.74 -16.28
CA ASP A 176 -12.66 -20.00 -16.63
C ASP A 176 -11.44 -19.82 -17.54
N LYS A 177 -11.40 -18.74 -18.33
CA LYS A 177 -10.26 -18.37 -19.18
C LYS A 177 -9.22 -17.51 -18.46
N GLY A 178 -9.48 -17.12 -17.22
CA GLY A 178 -8.62 -16.18 -16.49
C GLY A 178 -7.17 -16.64 -16.36
N TRP A 179 -6.95 -17.92 -16.03
CA TRP A 179 -5.60 -18.47 -15.95
C TRP A 179 -4.90 -18.59 -17.29
N GLU A 180 -5.61 -18.91 -18.35
CA GLU A 180 -5.05 -18.94 -19.72
C GLU A 180 -4.53 -17.55 -20.11
N ILE A 181 -5.36 -16.52 -19.95
CA ILE A 181 -4.99 -15.12 -20.24
C ILE A 181 -3.82 -14.67 -19.35
N TYR A 182 -3.91 -14.92 -18.03
CA TYR A 182 -2.86 -14.47 -17.12
C TYR A 182 -1.52 -15.16 -17.36
N ASN A 183 -1.52 -16.45 -17.69
CA ASN A 183 -0.30 -17.18 -18.04
C ASN A 183 0.34 -16.63 -19.32
N GLY A 184 -0.47 -16.24 -20.33
CA GLY A 184 0.02 -15.52 -21.51
C GLY A 184 0.70 -14.19 -21.13
N ILE A 185 0.08 -13.40 -20.25
CA ILE A 185 0.66 -12.17 -19.73
C ILE A 185 1.97 -12.46 -18.98
N LEU A 186 1.95 -13.45 -18.09
CA LEU A 186 3.10 -13.86 -17.27
C LEU A 186 4.31 -14.29 -18.13
N ALA A 187 4.07 -14.98 -19.24
CA ALA A 187 5.10 -15.39 -20.19
C ALA A 187 5.78 -14.19 -20.88
N ASN A 188 5.10 -13.04 -20.94
CA ASN A 188 5.60 -11.80 -21.54
C ASN A 188 6.30 -10.87 -20.52
N MET A 189 6.22 -11.20 -19.20
CA MET A 189 6.70 -10.30 -18.15
C MET A 189 8.21 -10.36 -17.92
N VAL A 190 8.78 -9.18 -17.68
CA VAL A 190 10.03 -8.96 -16.93
C VAL A 190 9.64 -8.55 -15.51
N ILE A 191 10.18 -9.25 -14.53
CA ILE A 191 9.82 -9.03 -13.13
C ILE A 191 10.62 -7.87 -12.55
N SER A 192 9.91 -6.90 -11.97
CA SER A 192 10.47 -5.82 -11.16
C SER A 192 10.45 -6.18 -9.68
N ASP A 193 11.27 -5.48 -8.88
CA ASP A 193 11.36 -5.71 -7.43
C ASP A 193 10.05 -5.34 -6.68
N SER A 194 9.29 -4.38 -7.21
CA SER A 194 8.02 -3.92 -6.65
C SER A 194 7.12 -3.30 -7.71
N SER A 195 5.81 -3.22 -7.45
CA SER A 195 4.87 -2.53 -8.35
C SER A 195 5.17 -1.03 -8.49
N GLY A 196 5.76 -0.41 -7.47
CA GLY A 196 6.19 0.99 -7.51
C GLY A 196 7.41 1.24 -8.40
N ALA A 197 8.24 0.23 -8.64
CA ALA A 197 9.38 0.33 -9.54
C ALA A 197 8.99 0.20 -11.03
N VAL A 198 7.82 -0.39 -11.32
CA VAL A 198 7.37 -0.68 -12.69
C VAL A 198 7.35 0.55 -13.61
N PRO A 199 6.82 1.74 -13.21
CA PRO A 199 6.80 2.89 -14.11
C PRO A 199 8.18 3.40 -14.48
N ARG A 200 9.22 3.18 -13.65
CA ARG A 200 10.61 3.53 -14.00
C ARG A 200 11.08 2.71 -15.20
N PHE A 201 10.86 1.39 -15.19
CA PHE A 201 11.23 0.53 -16.34
C PHE A 201 10.53 0.97 -17.62
N VAL A 202 9.28 1.45 -17.51
CA VAL A 202 8.54 1.98 -18.66
C VAL A 202 9.11 3.33 -19.10
N ASN A 203 9.32 4.26 -18.17
CA ASN A 203 9.86 5.59 -18.45
C ASN A 203 11.23 5.52 -19.15
N ASP A 204 12.11 4.65 -18.65
CA ASP A 204 13.48 4.47 -19.14
C ASP A 204 13.52 3.64 -20.44
N GLY A 205 12.38 3.03 -20.81
CA GLY A 205 12.23 2.23 -22.02
C GLY A 205 12.86 0.84 -21.93
N GLU A 206 13.10 0.35 -20.71
CA GLU A 206 13.47 -1.04 -20.44
C GLU A 206 12.27 -1.99 -20.64
N ALA A 207 11.04 -1.46 -20.44
CA ALA A 207 9.79 -2.10 -20.81
C ALA A 207 8.94 -1.14 -21.65
N LEU A 208 8.07 -1.69 -22.52
CA LEU A 208 7.12 -0.87 -23.29
C LEU A 208 5.85 -0.63 -22.52
N VAL A 209 5.45 -1.61 -21.70
CA VAL A 209 4.24 -1.59 -20.90
C VAL A 209 4.58 -1.99 -19.46
N GLY A 210 3.94 -1.38 -18.50
CA GLY A 210 4.01 -1.73 -17.10
C GLY A 210 2.63 -2.03 -16.55
N ILE A 211 2.46 -3.12 -15.81
CA ILE A 211 1.24 -3.38 -15.05
C ILE A 211 1.48 -2.89 -13.62
N THR A 212 0.81 -1.82 -13.21
CA THR A 212 1.08 -1.10 -11.96
C THR A 212 -0.20 -0.51 -11.35
N LEU A 213 -0.04 0.36 -10.36
CA LEU A 213 -1.14 1.15 -9.80
C LEU A 213 -1.20 2.54 -10.45
N GLU A 214 -2.40 3.12 -10.44
CA GLU A 214 -2.69 4.45 -10.99
C GLU A 214 -1.77 5.54 -10.43
N ASP A 215 -1.60 5.60 -9.10
CA ASP A 215 -0.74 6.56 -8.42
C ASP A 215 0.74 6.42 -8.80
N ASN A 216 1.24 5.19 -8.95
CA ASN A 216 2.61 4.94 -9.38
C ASN A 216 2.89 5.47 -10.80
N ALA A 217 1.96 5.24 -11.73
CA ALA A 217 2.08 5.74 -13.09
C ALA A 217 1.89 7.27 -13.14
N LEU A 218 0.96 7.80 -12.34
CA LEU A 218 0.65 9.23 -12.26
C LEU A 218 1.83 10.05 -11.74
N GLU A 219 2.67 9.52 -10.86
CA GLU A 219 3.90 10.17 -10.40
C GLU A 219 4.81 10.53 -11.58
N TYR A 220 4.98 9.60 -12.52
CA TYR A 220 5.78 9.84 -13.74
C TYR A 220 5.10 10.78 -14.72
N VAL A 221 3.78 10.65 -14.91
CA VAL A 221 3.01 11.57 -15.77
C VAL A 221 3.12 13.00 -15.26
N LYS A 222 2.90 13.24 -13.96
CA LYS A 222 3.03 14.56 -13.33
C LYS A 222 4.46 15.10 -13.39
N GLY A 223 5.46 14.22 -13.31
CA GLY A 223 6.87 14.57 -13.46
C GLY A 223 7.33 14.84 -14.89
N GLY A 224 6.44 14.78 -15.89
CA GLY A 224 6.79 14.97 -17.30
C GLY A 224 7.57 13.79 -17.91
N GLY A 225 7.47 12.61 -17.31
CA GLY A 225 8.07 11.39 -17.79
C GLY A 225 7.40 10.84 -19.07
N ASN A 226 8.05 9.85 -19.68
CA ASN A 226 7.58 9.23 -20.93
C ASN A 226 6.55 8.12 -20.66
N VAL A 227 5.55 8.42 -19.87
CA VAL A 227 4.52 7.47 -19.41
C VAL A 227 3.14 8.02 -19.69
N ALA A 228 2.26 7.19 -20.26
CA ALA A 228 0.81 7.42 -20.28
C ALA A 228 0.10 6.30 -19.52
N ILE A 229 -1.10 6.62 -19.00
CA ILE A 229 -1.93 5.68 -18.26
C ILE A 229 -3.03 5.15 -19.19
N VAL A 230 -3.15 3.83 -19.25
CA VAL A 230 -4.24 3.13 -19.93
C VAL A 230 -5.07 2.38 -18.89
N TYR A 231 -6.37 2.66 -18.88
CA TYR A 231 -7.35 1.92 -18.09
C TYR A 231 -7.91 0.78 -18.96
N PRO A 232 -7.81 -0.48 -18.52
CA PRO A 232 -8.26 -1.62 -19.32
C PRO A 232 -9.74 -1.53 -19.71
N GLU A 233 -10.04 -1.63 -21.01
CA GLU A 233 -11.42 -1.57 -21.54
C GLU A 233 -12.25 -2.83 -21.19
N ASP A 234 -11.60 -3.94 -20.89
CA ASP A 234 -12.20 -5.18 -20.38
C ASP A 234 -12.47 -5.15 -18.88
N GLY A 235 -12.01 -4.10 -18.21
CA GLY A 235 -12.28 -3.76 -16.82
C GLY A 235 -11.06 -3.87 -15.91
N THR A 236 -11.00 -2.96 -14.97
CA THR A 236 -10.02 -2.96 -13.89
C THR A 236 -10.67 -3.21 -12.53
N SER A 237 -9.89 -3.29 -11.48
CA SER A 237 -10.39 -3.30 -10.10
C SER A 237 -9.92 -2.08 -9.34
N THR A 238 -10.78 -1.60 -8.44
CA THR A 238 -10.39 -0.72 -7.35
C THR A 238 -10.66 -1.44 -6.04
N VAL A 239 -9.66 -1.45 -5.15
CA VAL A 239 -9.75 -2.10 -3.85
C VAL A 239 -9.20 -1.18 -2.78
N ALA A 240 -9.59 -1.42 -1.53
CA ALA A 240 -8.98 -0.72 -0.42
C ALA A 240 -7.54 -1.20 -0.21
N ASP A 241 -6.61 -0.25 -0.19
CA ASP A 241 -5.31 -0.42 0.43
C ASP A 241 -5.49 -0.16 1.92
N GLY A 242 -5.08 -1.08 2.77
CA GLY A 242 -5.51 -1.11 4.15
C GLY A 242 -4.44 -0.74 5.16
N ILE A 243 -4.91 -0.39 6.34
CA ILE A 243 -4.15 -0.16 7.57
C ILE A 243 -4.73 -1.00 8.70
N ALA A 244 -3.90 -1.45 9.62
CA ALA A 244 -4.36 -2.28 10.73
C ALA A 244 -3.52 -2.06 11.99
N LEU A 245 -4.16 -2.17 13.15
CA LEU A 245 -3.51 -2.21 14.45
C LEU A 245 -3.10 -3.65 14.75
N VAL A 246 -1.81 -3.89 14.97
CA VAL A 246 -1.31 -5.24 15.25
C VAL A 246 -1.81 -5.70 16.64
N LYS A 247 -2.26 -6.95 16.72
CA LYS A 247 -2.73 -7.51 18.00
C LYS A 247 -1.56 -7.64 18.97
N GLY A 248 -1.70 -7.03 20.16
CA GLY A 248 -0.64 -6.97 21.16
C GLY A 248 0.46 -5.95 20.85
N ALA A 249 0.17 -4.94 20.02
CA ALA A 249 1.08 -3.84 19.68
C ALA A 249 1.76 -3.24 20.92
N PRO A 250 3.11 -3.10 20.94
CA PRO A 250 3.83 -2.53 22.10
C PRO A 250 3.44 -1.08 22.41
N ASN A 251 3.14 -0.28 21.38
CA ASN A 251 2.77 1.13 21.50
C ASN A 251 1.36 1.38 20.92
N GLU A 252 0.38 0.59 21.35
CA GLU A 252 -0.99 0.60 20.81
C GLU A 252 -1.60 2.01 20.74
N ALA A 253 -1.40 2.84 21.77
CA ALA A 253 -1.92 4.20 21.82
C ALA A 253 -1.36 5.08 20.69
N ASN A 254 -0.05 4.99 20.41
CA ASN A 254 0.60 5.70 19.31
C ASN A 254 0.15 5.13 17.95
N GLY A 255 -0.06 3.81 17.87
CA GLY A 255 -0.64 3.15 16.71
C GLY A 255 -2.02 3.72 16.35
N LYS A 256 -2.91 3.87 17.33
CA LYS A 256 -4.24 4.48 17.15
C LYS A 256 -4.15 5.93 16.65
N ILE A 257 -3.21 6.72 17.20
CA ILE A 257 -2.98 8.10 16.73
C ILE A 257 -2.54 8.09 15.26
N PHE A 258 -1.67 7.14 14.87
CA PHE A 258 -1.22 7.03 13.47
C PHE A 258 -2.37 6.66 12.53
N LEU A 259 -3.24 5.70 12.90
CA LEU A 259 -4.40 5.33 12.11
C LEU A 259 -5.39 6.49 11.96
N ASP A 260 -5.73 7.18 13.06
CA ASP A 260 -6.61 8.36 13.02
C ASP A 260 -6.03 9.48 12.15
N TRP A 261 -4.72 9.72 12.24
CA TRP A 261 -4.05 10.73 11.44
C TRP A 261 -4.12 10.43 9.95
N LEU A 262 -3.83 9.19 9.55
CA LEU A 262 -3.91 8.75 8.14
C LEU A 262 -5.32 8.91 7.57
N LEU A 263 -6.36 8.72 8.39
CA LEU A 263 -7.75 8.81 7.98
C LEU A 263 -8.36 10.19 8.15
N SER A 264 -7.62 11.15 8.71
CA SER A 264 -8.08 12.53 8.87
C SER A 264 -8.30 13.21 7.52
N LYS A 265 -9.26 14.13 7.46
CA LYS A 265 -9.59 14.85 6.21
C LYS A 265 -8.39 15.56 5.60
N PRO A 266 -7.58 16.35 6.37
CA PRO A 266 -6.42 17.03 5.81
C PRO A 266 -5.38 16.08 5.19
N VAL A 267 -5.17 14.91 5.79
CA VAL A 267 -4.23 13.92 5.25
C VAL A 267 -4.79 13.25 4.00
N GLN A 268 -6.07 12.94 3.98
CA GLN A 268 -6.72 12.37 2.79
C GLN A 268 -6.75 13.37 1.62
N GLU A 269 -6.98 14.66 1.86
CA GLU A 269 -6.87 15.72 0.85
C GLU A 269 -5.43 15.84 0.32
N PHE A 270 -4.43 15.79 1.20
CA PHE A 270 -3.01 15.76 0.82
C PHE A 270 -2.67 14.54 -0.04
N VAL A 271 -3.15 13.36 0.35
CA VAL A 271 -2.93 12.11 -0.39
C VAL A 271 -3.50 12.17 -1.82
N VAL A 272 -4.69 12.73 -1.99
CA VAL A 272 -5.27 12.93 -3.33
C VAL A 272 -4.44 13.90 -4.15
N LYS A 273 -4.14 15.07 -3.60
CA LYS A 273 -3.53 16.18 -4.34
C LYS A 273 -2.08 15.88 -4.71
N GLU A 274 -1.28 15.50 -3.72
CA GLU A 274 0.18 15.38 -3.90
C GLU A 274 0.57 13.97 -4.41
N ILE A 275 -0.07 12.92 -3.91
CA ILE A 275 0.26 11.53 -4.24
C ILE A 275 -0.56 11.02 -5.42
N GLY A 276 -1.83 11.44 -5.54
CA GLY A 276 -2.73 10.98 -6.60
C GLY A 276 -3.41 9.64 -6.27
N ARG A 277 -3.54 9.29 -4.99
CA ARG A 277 -4.31 8.14 -4.53
C ARG A 277 -5.76 8.52 -4.27
N ARG A 278 -6.66 7.58 -4.50
CA ARG A 278 -8.09 7.77 -4.30
C ARG A 278 -8.44 7.77 -2.82
N PRO A 279 -9.20 8.77 -2.33
CA PRO A 279 -9.56 8.85 -0.92
C PRO A 279 -10.57 7.75 -0.54
N VAL A 280 -10.56 7.38 0.74
CA VAL A 280 -11.59 6.49 1.30
C VAL A 280 -12.66 7.23 2.08
N ARG A 281 -12.64 8.55 2.06
CA ARG A 281 -13.61 9.43 2.71
C ARG A 281 -14.67 9.92 1.73
N THR A 282 -15.91 10.01 2.17
CA THR A 282 -17.04 10.53 1.39
C THR A 282 -17.00 12.05 1.24
N ASP A 283 -16.27 12.76 2.12
CA ASP A 283 -16.15 14.21 2.17
C ASP A 283 -14.84 14.75 1.56
N VAL A 284 -14.09 13.89 0.84
CA VAL A 284 -12.88 14.24 0.09
C VAL A 284 -13.04 13.87 -1.38
N ALA A 285 -12.91 14.85 -2.26
CA ALA A 285 -13.06 14.64 -3.70
C ALA A 285 -11.79 14.08 -4.35
N SER A 286 -11.94 13.21 -5.35
CA SER A 286 -10.84 12.65 -6.17
C SER A 286 -10.38 13.62 -7.25
N VAL A 287 -9.93 14.82 -6.88
CA VAL A 287 -9.54 15.88 -7.81
C VAL A 287 -8.33 15.48 -8.64
N GLY A 288 -8.40 15.69 -9.96
CA GLY A 288 -7.29 15.38 -10.89
C GLY A 288 -7.15 13.90 -11.25
N LEU A 289 -8.04 13.03 -10.77
CA LEU A 289 -8.09 11.62 -11.12
C LEU A 289 -9.23 11.35 -12.12
N LYS A 290 -9.08 10.34 -12.96
CA LYS A 290 -10.15 9.95 -13.89
C LYS A 290 -11.42 9.57 -13.12
N PRO A 291 -12.59 10.13 -13.46
CA PRO A 291 -13.84 9.81 -12.76
C PRO A 291 -14.21 8.34 -12.83
N PHE A 292 -14.77 7.78 -11.75
CA PHE A 292 -15.13 6.36 -11.69
C PHE A 292 -16.14 5.94 -12.75
N ASN A 293 -17.08 6.83 -13.12
CA ASN A 293 -18.08 6.57 -14.16
C ASN A 293 -17.50 6.50 -15.58
N GLU A 294 -16.24 6.88 -15.77
CA GLU A 294 -15.51 6.75 -17.04
C GLU A 294 -14.59 5.52 -17.07
N ILE A 295 -14.63 4.69 -16.03
CA ILE A 295 -13.76 3.52 -15.88
C ILE A 295 -14.65 2.28 -15.79
N LYS A 296 -14.31 1.26 -16.57
CA LYS A 296 -14.98 -0.04 -16.46
C LYS A 296 -14.36 -0.86 -15.32
N PHE A 297 -15.19 -1.38 -14.45
CA PHE A 297 -14.76 -2.22 -13.34
C PHE A 297 -15.20 -3.66 -13.48
N VAL A 298 -14.35 -4.58 -13.04
CA VAL A 298 -14.75 -5.96 -12.78
C VAL A 298 -15.49 -6.02 -11.43
N LYS A 299 -16.40 -6.97 -11.28
CA LYS A 299 -17.04 -7.23 -9.99
C LYS A 299 -16.01 -7.89 -9.07
N TYR A 300 -15.40 -7.09 -8.22
CA TYR A 300 -14.37 -7.53 -7.28
C TYR A 300 -14.97 -7.72 -5.88
N ASP A 301 -15.30 -8.96 -5.55
CA ASP A 301 -15.78 -9.31 -4.20
C ASP A 301 -14.60 -9.66 -3.29
N MET A 302 -14.31 -8.77 -2.34
CA MET A 302 -13.16 -8.87 -1.44
C MET A 302 -13.14 -10.18 -0.64
N ALA A 303 -14.28 -10.61 -0.12
CA ALA A 303 -14.36 -11.84 0.68
C ALA A 303 -14.03 -13.08 -0.15
N THR A 304 -14.58 -13.16 -1.38
CA THR A 304 -14.28 -14.25 -2.32
C THR A 304 -12.81 -14.26 -2.71
N VAL A 305 -12.23 -13.09 -3.00
CA VAL A 305 -10.81 -12.98 -3.39
C VAL A 305 -9.89 -13.36 -2.23
N ALA A 306 -10.18 -12.89 -1.02
CA ALA A 306 -9.43 -13.23 0.18
C ALA A 306 -9.45 -14.76 0.43
N ALA A 307 -10.62 -15.39 0.34
CA ALA A 307 -10.76 -16.85 0.52
C ALA A 307 -9.96 -17.67 -0.52
N LYS A 308 -9.80 -17.17 -1.75
CA LYS A 308 -9.06 -17.84 -2.84
C LYS A 308 -7.58 -17.45 -2.89
N ARG A 309 -7.16 -16.50 -2.08
CA ARG A 309 -5.84 -15.87 -2.19
C ARG A 309 -4.69 -16.87 -2.12
N ASN A 310 -4.70 -17.78 -1.16
CA ASN A 310 -3.64 -18.75 -0.96
C ASN A 310 -3.54 -19.74 -2.13
N ASP A 311 -4.67 -20.23 -2.63
CA ASP A 311 -4.75 -21.13 -3.79
C ASP A 311 -4.25 -20.44 -5.06
N TRP A 312 -4.66 -19.20 -5.29
CA TRP A 312 -4.21 -18.41 -6.44
C TRP A 312 -2.71 -18.09 -6.39
N ILE A 313 -2.17 -17.80 -5.21
CA ILE A 313 -0.73 -17.61 -5.04
C ILE A 313 0.02 -18.92 -5.29
N ALA A 314 -0.48 -20.06 -4.83
CA ALA A 314 0.13 -21.37 -5.08
C ALA A 314 0.13 -21.71 -6.59
N ALA A 315 -0.99 -21.49 -7.27
CA ALA A 315 -1.10 -21.66 -8.72
C ALA A 315 -0.18 -20.70 -9.49
N TRP A 316 -0.12 -19.43 -9.06
CA TRP A 316 0.79 -18.44 -9.63
C TRP A 316 2.26 -18.89 -9.52
N LYS A 317 2.70 -19.37 -8.37
CA LYS A 317 4.08 -19.86 -8.16
C LYS A 317 4.42 -20.98 -9.12
N LYS A 318 3.49 -21.93 -9.32
CA LYS A 318 3.66 -23.04 -10.27
C LYS A 318 3.80 -22.52 -11.70
N SER A 319 2.93 -21.59 -12.12
CA SER A 319 3.02 -20.96 -13.44
C SER A 319 4.31 -20.15 -13.62
N PHE A 320 4.72 -19.43 -12.56
CA PHE A 320 5.95 -18.64 -12.58
C PHE A 320 7.22 -19.48 -12.74
N GLN A 321 7.27 -20.67 -12.16
CA GLN A 321 8.41 -21.61 -12.31
C GLN A 321 8.49 -22.23 -13.70
N ASN A 322 7.36 -22.33 -14.41
CA ASN A 322 7.24 -23.01 -15.71
C ASN A 322 7.23 -22.07 -16.92
N ARG A 323 7.46 -20.74 -16.74
CA ARG A 323 7.41 -19.72 -17.80
C ARG A 323 8.69 -19.64 -18.64
#